data_efb56014267214862b80a2231fd20fe1
#
_entry.id   efb56014267214862b80a2231fd20fe1
#
_cell.length_a   1.000
_cell.length_b   1.000
_cell.length_c   1.000
_cell.angle_alpha   90.00
_cell.angle_beta   90.00
_cell.angle_gamma   90.00
#
_symmetry.space_group_name_H-M   'P 1'
#
loop_
_entity.id
_entity.type
_entity.pdbx_description
1 polymer ?
#
loop_
_entity_poly.entity_id
_entity_poly.type
_entity_poly.pdbx_seq_one_letter_code
_entity_poly.pdbx_strand_id
1 'polypeptide(L)'
;ITSLQAIYVPADDLTDPAPATTFAHLDATTTLSRPITEKGIYPAVDPLDSTSRLLDAQYIGEEHYAVAARTKEILQRYKDLENIIAILGIDELSEEDKIIVNRARRIERFLSQNMFVAEAFTGQPGSFVPVTETVAAFKALCDGEYDHLPEQAFFMCGGIEDLERNAAK
;
A
#
# COMPACT_ATOMS: atom_id res chain seq x y z
N ILE A 1 26.71 8.58 -2.76
CA ILE A 1 26.05 8.74 -4.08
C ILE A 1 24.78 7.90 -4.06
N THR A 2 23.66 8.51 -4.39
CA THR A 2 22.37 7.81 -4.54
C THR A 2 22.08 7.67 -6.02
N SER A 3 21.60 6.49 -6.44
CA SER A 3 21.15 6.24 -7.81
C SER A 3 19.71 5.74 -7.82
N LEU A 4 18.95 6.14 -8.83
CA LEU A 4 17.61 5.63 -9.11
C LEU A 4 17.65 4.98 -10.49
N GLN A 5 17.21 3.73 -10.57
CA GLN A 5 17.22 2.95 -11.79
C GLN A 5 15.83 2.44 -12.10
N ALA A 6 15.35 2.65 -13.33
CA ALA A 6 14.14 2.03 -13.83
C ALA A 6 14.52 0.70 -14.51
N ILE A 7 13.89 -0.39 -14.05
CA ILE A 7 14.14 -1.75 -14.56
C ILE A 7 12.84 -2.25 -15.17
N TYR A 8 12.90 -2.58 -16.47
CA TYR A 8 11.80 -3.25 -17.15
C TYR A 8 11.88 -4.76 -16.89
N VAL A 9 10.76 -5.32 -16.45
CA VAL A 9 10.63 -6.76 -16.15
C VAL A 9 9.78 -7.39 -17.26
N PRO A 10 10.39 -8.22 -18.17
CA PRO A 10 9.64 -8.86 -19.24
C PRO A 10 8.55 -9.79 -18.70
N ALA A 11 7.35 -9.69 -19.25
CA ALA A 11 6.19 -10.50 -18.88
C ALA A 11 5.84 -10.50 -17.38
N ASP A 12 6.24 -9.46 -16.65
CA ASP A 12 6.07 -9.33 -15.18
C ASP A 12 6.75 -10.48 -14.39
N ASP A 13 7.71 -11.17 -15.00
CA ASP A 13 8.44 -12.28 -14.38
C ASP A 13 9.67 -11.78 -13.62
N LEU A 14 9.49 -11.54 -12.33
CA LEU A 14 10.56 -11.13 -11.40
C LEU A 14 11.63 -12.22 -11.21
N THR A 15 11.36 -13.46 -11.64
CA THR A 15 12.30 -14.57 -11.52
C THR A 15 13.21 -14.74 -12.73
N ASP A 16 12.95 -13.97 -13.81
CA ASP A 16 13.86 -13.94 -14.98
C ASP A 16 15.28 -13.61 -14.52
N PRO A 17 16.31 -14.34 -14.99
CA PRO A 17 17.69 -14.18 -14.54
C PRO A 17 18.25 -12.77 -14.65
N ALA A 18 17.87 -12.01 -15.66
CA ALA A 18 18.41 -10.66 -15.88
C ALA A 18 17.92 -9.66 -14.83
N PRO A 19 16.60 -9.44 -14.61
CA PRO A 19 16.13 -8.62 -13.52
C PRO A 19 16.50 -9.15 -12.13
N ALA A 20 16.42 -10.47 -11.91
CA ALA A 20 16.74 -11.09 -10.62
C ALA A 20 18.19 -10.81 -10.20
N THR A 21 19.14 -10.89 -11.13
CA THR A 21 20.55 -10.55 -10.87
C THR A 21 20.71 -9.08 -10.50
N THR A 22 19.97 -8.19 -11.17
CA THR A 22 20.01 -6.76 -10.89
C THR A 22 19.46 -6.45 -9.50
N PHE A 23 18.33 -7.06 -9.11
CA PHE A 23 17.70 -6.85 -7.81
C PHE A 23 18.60 -7.21 -6.63
N ALA A 24 19.46 -8.22 -6.79
CA ALA A 24 20.41 -8.63 -5.75
C ALA A 24 21.41 -7.52 -5.36
N HIS A 25 21.63 -6.54 -6.22
CA HIS A 25 22.57 -5.44 -6.02
C HIS A 25 21.90 -4.13 -5.54
N LEU A 26 20.56 -4.11 -5.43
CA LEU A 26 19.82 -2.92 -5.02
C LEU A 26 19.61 -2.89 -3.50
N ASP A 27 19.66 -1.69 -2.92
CA ASP A 27 19.37 -1.47 -1.51
C ASP A 27 17.87 -1.36 -1.24
N ALA A 28 17.10 -0.92 -2.22
CA ALA A 28 15.65 -0.85 -2.17
C ALA A 28 15.05 -1.11 -3.55
N THR A 29 13.88 -1.73 -3.57
CA THR A 29 13.08 -1.94 -4.77
C THR A 29 11.67 -1.43 -4.56
N THR A 30 11.14 -0.72 -5.55
CA THR A 30 9.73 -0.32 -5.63
C THR A 30 9.13 -1.03 -6.82
N THR A 31 8.27 -2.00 -6.56
CA THR A 31 7.65 -2.84 -7.59
C THR A 31 6.31 -2.27 -7.99
N LEU A 32 6.13 -2.00 -9.28
CA LEU A 32 4.83 -1.62 -9.85
C LEU A 32 4.09 -2.87 -10.33
N SER A 33 2.80 -2.96 -10.00
CA SER A 33 1.96 -4.13 -10.23
C SER A 33 0.78 -3.82 -11.14
N ARG A 34 0.57 -4.61 -12.21
CA ARG A 34 -0.59 -4.47 -13.11
C ARG A 34 -1.92 -4.76 -12.40
N PRO A 35 -2.05 -5.81 -11.58
CA PRO A 35 -3.27 -6.06 -10.81
C PRO A 35 -3.70 -4.89 -9.93
N ILE A 36 -2.73 -4.14 -9.37
CA ILE A 36 -3.02 -2.94 -8.57
C ILE A 36 -3.53 -1.81 -9.47
N THR A 37 -2.94 -1.64 -10.66
CA THR A 37 -3.44 -0.70 -11.67
C THR A 37 -4.87 -1.00 -12.10
N GLU A 38 -5.21 -2.28 -12.28
CA GLU A 38 -6.55 -2.73 -12.66
C GLU A 38 -7.61 -2.40 -11.59
N LYS A 39 -7.21 -2.31 -10.32
CA LYS A 39 -8.05 -1.83 -9.22
C LYS A 39 -8.21 -0.28 -9.21
N GLY A 40 -7.54 0.43 -10.12
CA GLY A 40 -7.55 1.90 -10.19
C GLY A 40 -6.69 2.58 -9.12
N ILE A 41 -5.79 1.86 -8.48
CA ILE A 41 -4.92 2.37 -7.43
C ILE A 41 -3.64 2.93 -8.05
N TYR A 42 -3.37 4.21 -7.82
CA TYR A 42 -2.20 4.94 -8.30
C TYR A 42 -1.56 5.73 -7.14
N PRO A 43 -0.21 5.67 -6.98
CA PRO A 43 0.75 4.86 -7.74
C PRO A 43 0.51 3.35 -7.50
N ALA A 44 0.68 2.54 -8.54
CA ALA A 44 0.40 1.11 -8.49
C ALA A 44 1.56 0.31 -7.86
N VAL A 45 2.06 0.76 -6.73
CA VAL A 45 3.15 0.13 -5.98
C VAL A 45 2.61 -1.06 -5.19
N ASP A 46 3.25 -2.22 -5.36
CA ASP A 46 2.97 -3.38 -4.53
C ASP A 46 3.78 -3.31 -3.22
N PRO A 47 3.14 -3.10 -2.06
CA PRO A 47 3.84 -2.99 -0.78
C PRO A 47 4.41 -4.33 -0.29
N LEU A 48 3.89 -5.46 -0.77
CA LEU A 48 4.36 -6.79 -0.38
C LEU A 48 5.63 -7.18 -1.15
N ASP A 49 5.69 -6.84 -2.45
CA ASP A 49 6.82 -7.12 -3.32
C ASP A 49 7.89 -6.01 -3.32
N SER A 50 7.63 -4.89 -2.66
CA SER A 50 8.59 -3.81 -2.47
C SER A 50 9.42 -4.01 -1.23
N THR A 51 10.73 -3.73 -1.32
CA THR A 51 11.69 -3.96 -0.23
C THR A 51 12.62 -2.78 -0.02
N SER A 52 13.17 -2.67 1.19
CA SER A 52 14.24 -1.72 1.51
C SER A 52 15.11 -2.28 2.64
N ARG A 53 16.42 -2.18 2.50
CA ARG A 53 17.37 -2.51 3.57
C ARG A 53 17.28 -1.57 4.75
N LEU A 54 16.74 -0.36 4.54
CA LEU A 54 16.49 0.60 5.61
C LEU A 54 15.27 0.28 6.46
N LEU A 55 14.44 -0.70 6.05
CA LEU A 55 13.30 -1.15 6.86
C LEU A 55 13.80 -2.03 8.01
N ASP A 56 14.44 -1.40 8.96
CA ASP A 56 15.01 -1.98 10.18
C ASP A 56 14.88 -0.96 11.31
N ALA A 57 14.46 -1.43 12.50
CA ALA A 57 14.21 -0.57 13.65
C ALA A 57 15.42 0.28 14.07
N GLN A 58 16.65 -0.19 13.79
CA GLN A 58 17.88 0.56 14.08
C GLN A 58 18.03 1.82 13.21
N TYR A 59 17.47 1.82 12.00
CA TYR A 59 17.59 2.96 11.08
C TYR A 59 16.37 3.89 11.12
N ILE A 60 15.16 3.33 11.20
CA ILE A 60 13.91 4.09 11.08
C ILE A 60 13.15 4.26 12.39
N GLY A 61 13.63 3.63 13.47
CA GLY A 61 12.97 3.61 14.76
C GLY A 61 11.93 2.48 14.88
N GLU A 62 11.65 2.10 16.13
CA GLU A 62 10.77 0.95 16.41
C GLU A 62 9.32 1.18 15.97
N GLU A 63 8.78 2.39 16.16
CA GLU A 63 7.40 2.70 15.79
C GLU A 63 7.17 2.57 14.29
N HIS A 64 8.00 3.20 13.47
CA HIS A 64 7.89 3.11 12.01
C HIS A 64 8.02 1.65 11.53
N TYR A 65 9.00 0.93 12.08
CA TYR A 65 9.20 -0.48 11.74
C TYR A 65 7.97 -1.34 12.10
N ALA A 66 7.44 -1.17 13.31
CA ALA A 66 6.27 -1.92 13.77
C ALA A 66 5.02 -1.64 12.94
N VAL A 67 4.77 -0.36 12.60
CA VAL A 67 3.64 0.04 11.74
C VAL A 67 3.77 -0.56 10.34
N ALA A 68 4.97 -0.48 9.74
CA ALA A 68 5.21 -1.07 8.42
C ALA A 68 5.03 -2.61 8.43
N ALA A 69 5.56 -3.29 9.44
CA ALA A 69 5.40 -4.73 9.62
C ALA A 69 3.92 -5.12 9.78
N ARG A 70 3.18 -4.39 10.62
CA ARG A 70 1.75 -4.63 10.84
C ARG A 70 0.91 -4.39 9.58
N THR A 71 1.22 -3.34 8.83
CA THR A 71 0.56 -3.05 7.55
C THR A 71 0.77 -4.20 6.56
N LYS A 72 2.01 -4.67 6.42
CA LYS A 72 2.34 -5.81 5.53
C LYS A 72 1.64 -7.10 5.98
N GLU A 73 1.58 -7.37 7.27
CA GLU A 73 0.88 -8.52 7.84
C GLU A 73 -0.62 -8.53 7.47
N ILE A 74 -1.30 -7.38 7.64
CA ILE A 74 -2.71 -7.21 7.31
C ILE A 74 -2.94 -7.44 5.81
N LEU A 75 -2.12 -6.83 4.95
CA LEU A 75 -2.22 -6.98 3.51
C LEU A 75 -1.90 -8.41 3.05
N GLN A 76 -0.90 -9.06 3.66
CA GLN A 76 -0.57 -10.46 3.34
C GLN A 76 -1.72 -11.39 3.74
N ARG A 77 -2.30 -11.21 4.92
CA ARG A 77 -3.45 -12.01 5.35
C ARG A 77 -4.64 -11.85 4.39
N TYR A 78 -4.89 -10.64 3.93
CA TYR A 78 -5.94 -10.39 2.94
C TYR A 78 -5.65 -11.12 1.62
N LYS A 79 -4.42 -11.05 1.12
CA LYS A 79 -3.98 -11.75 -0.10
C LYS A 79 -4.18 -13.27 0.03
N ASP A 80 -3.87 -13.84 1.18
CA ASP A 80 -4.06 -15.27 1.46
C ASP A 80 -5.54 -15.68 1.45
N LEU A 81 -6.43 -14.76 1.86
CA LEU A 81 -7.87 -14.99 1.91
C LEU A 81 -8.60 -14.67 0.59
N GLU A 82 -7.97 -13.98 -0.36
CA GLU A 82 -8.63 -13.55 -1.61
C GLU A 82 -9.28 -14.72 -2.37
N ASN A 83 -8.62 -15.87 -2.46
CA ASN A 83 -9.16 -17.04 -3.13
C ASN A 83 -10.37 -17.63 -2.40
N ILE A 84 -10.36 -17.62 -1.08
CA ILE A 84 -11.47 -18.12 -0.25
C ILE A 84 -12.67 -17.18 -0.42
N ILE A 85 -12.43 -15.88 -0.39
CA ILE A 85 -13.46 -14.84 -0.57
C ILE A 85 -14.10 -14.95 -1.97
N ALA A 86 -13.29 -15.19 -3.00
CA ALA A 86 -13.77 -15.31 -4.38
C ALA A 86 -14.69 -16.55 -4.60
N ILE A 87 -14.46 -17.62 -3.85
CA ILE A 87 -15.22 -18.89 -4.00
C ILE A 87 -16.41 -18.93 -3.05
N LEU A 88 -16.24 -18.60 -1.79
CA LEU A 88 -17.22 -18.79 -0.73
C LEU A 88 -17.92 -17.50 -0.28
N GLY A 89 -17.32 -16.34 -0.59
CA GLY A 89 -17.79 -15.05 -0.10
C GLY A 89 -17.18 -14.67 1.24
N ILE A 90 -17.30 -13.39 1.60
CA ILE A 90 -16.76 -12.84 2.83
C ILE A 90 -17.50 -13.33 4.09
N ASP A 91 -18.76 -13.72 3.93
CA ASP A 91 -19.61 -14.12 5.05
C ASP A 91 -19.17 -15.42 5.71
N GLU A 92 -18.44 -16.27 4.97
CA GLU A 92 -17.92 -17.56 5.46
C GLU A 92 -16.61 -17.41 6.26
N LEU A 93 -16.04 -16.20 6.32
CA LEU A 93 -14.84 -15.94 7.11
C LEU A 93 -15.16 -15.86 8.61
N SER A 94 -14.15 -16.12 9.45
CA SER A 94 -14.24 -15.83 10.87
C SER A 94 -14.42 -14.33 11.11
N GLU A 95 -15.00 -13.94 12.24
CA GLU A 95 -15.18 -12.51 12.57
C GLU A 95 -13.84 -11.75 12.63
N GLU A 96 -12.77 -12.40 13.08
CA GLU A 96 -11.42 -11.82 13.08
C GLU A 96 -10.93 -11.58 11.65
N ASP A 97 -11.08 -12.55 10.75
CA ASP A 97 -10.69 -12.40 9.35
C ASP A 97 -11.55 -11.35 8.62
N LYS A 98 -12.83 -11.23 8.93
CA LYS A 98 -13.70 -10.16 8.40
C LYS A 98 -13.19 -8.77 8.76
N ILE A 99 -12.77 -8.57 10.01
CA ILE A 99 -12.19 -7.30 10.45
C ILE A 99 -10.89 -7.02 9.68
N ILE A 100 -10.00 -8.02 9.60
CA ILE A 100 -8.72 -7.88 8.87
C ILE A 100 -8.96 -7.56 7.39
N VAL A 101 -9.85 -8.27 6.72
CA VAL A 101 -10.18 -8.05 5.31
C VAL A 101 -10.74 -6.65 5.07
N ASN A 102 -11.70 -6.22 5.90
CA ASN A 102 -12.28 -4.89 5.80
C ASN A 102 -11.24 -3.78 6.02
N ARG A 103 -10.32 -3.98 6.96
CA ARG A 103 -9.22 -3.06 7.24
C ARG A 103 -8.18 -3.06 6.11
N ALA A 104 -7.81 -4.24 5.59
CA ALA A 104 -6.90 -4.38 4.47
C ALA A 104 -7.39 -3.65 3.21
N ARG A 105 -8.68 -3.74 2.89
CA ARG A 105 -9.29 -3.05 1.75
C ARG A 105 -9.22 -1.53 1.90
N ARG A 106 -9.40 -1.01 3.12
CA ARG A 106 -9.22 0.42 3.42
C ARG A 106 -7.76 0.85 3.27
N ILE A 107 -6.83 0.07 3.82
CA ILE A 107 -5.39 0.31 3.69
C ILE A 107 -4.97 0.29 2.22
N GLU A 108 -5.42 -0.69 1.44
CA GLU A 108 -5.12 -0.78 0.01
C GLU A 108 -5.60 0.47 -0.74
N ARG A 109 -6.79 0.97 -0.45
CA ARG A 109 -7.29 2.22 -1.04
C ARG A 109 -6.54 3.45 -0.55
N PHE A 110 -6.16 3.50 0.72
CA PHE A 110 -5.39 4.60 1.28
C PHE A 110 -3.95 4.69 0.74
N LEU A 111 -3.42 3.62 0.16
CA LEU A 111 -2.16 3.63 -0.58
C LEU A 111 -2.25 4.40 -1.91
N SER A 112 -3.46 4.72 -2.39
CA SER A 112 -3.66 5.57 -3.56
C SER A 112 -3.58 7.05 -3.17
N GLN A 113 -2.94 7.87 -4.03
CA GLN A 113 -2.89 9.32 -3.84
C GLN A 113 -2.82 10.07 -5.16
N ASN A 114 -3.21 11.34 -5.15
CA ASN A 114 -3.05 12.23 -6.28
C ASN A 114 -1.55 12.54 -6.50
N MET A 115 -1.08 12.32 -7.72
CA MET A 115 0.31 12.58 -8.09
C MET A 115 0.43 13.90 -8.85
N PHE A 116 1.49 14.68 -8.57
CA PHE A 116 1.77 15.94 -9.27
C PHE A 116 1.88 15.75 -10.79
N VAL A 117 2.49 14.65 -11.24
CA VAL A 117 2.63 14.33 -12.67
C VAL A 117 1.28 14.10 -13.35
N ALA A 118 0.25 13.74 -12.62
CA ALA A 118 -1.07 13.45 -13.15
C ALA A 118 -2.03 14.66 -13.15
N GLU A 119 -1.66 15.79 -12.55
CA GLU A 119 -2.53 16.97 -12.40
C GLU A 119 -3.14 17.44 -13.74
N ALA A 120 -2.33 17.43 -14.81
CA ALA A 120 -2.78 17.85 -16.13
C ALA A 120 -3.89 16.95 -16.72
N PHE A 121 -3.98 15.71 -16.27
CA PHE A 121 -4.95 14.71 -16.74
C PHE A 121 -6.15 14.57 -15.82
N THR A 122 -5.93 14.65 -14.51
CA THR A 122 -6.98 14.43 -13.50
C THR A 122 -7.68 15.71 -13.09
N GLY A 123 -7.05 16.87 -13.29
CA GLY A 123 -7.52 18.16 -12.77
C GLY A 123 -7.47 18.27 -11.24
N GLN A 124 -6.83 17.32 -10.57
CA GLN A 124 -6.66 17.31 -9.12
C GLN A 124 -5.21 17.63 -8.76
N PRO A 125 -4.96 18.49 -7.76
CA PRO A 125 -3.60 18.78 -7.31
C PRO A 125 -2.95 17.54 -6.69
N GLY A 126 -1.63 17.39 -6.93
CA GLY A 126 -0.83 16.35 -6.31
C GLY A 126 -0.74 16.52 -4.80
N SER A 127 -0.52 15.44 -4.08
CA SER A 127 -0.38 15.41 -2.64
C SER A 127 1.05 15.03 -2.25
N PHE A 128 1.59 15.72 -1.26
CA PHE A 128 2.85 15.35 -0.60
C PHE A 128 2.56 15.16 0.90
N VAL A 129 2.87 13.99 1.42
CA VAL A 129 2.68 13.65 2.84
C VAL A 129 4.04 13.33 3.46
N PRO A 130 4.47 14.03 4.51
CA PRO A 130 5.68 13.69 5.24
C PRO A 130 5.66 12.27 5.81
N VAL A 131 6.83 11.63 5.91
CA VAL A 131 6.95 10.26 6.43
C VAL A 131 6.36 10.12 7.84
N THR A 132 6.56 11.11 8.70
CA THR A 132 6.02 11.10 10.07
C THR A 132 4.50 11.07 10.09
N GLU A 133 3.86 11.83 9.24
CA GLU A 133 2.39 11.84 9.09
C GLU A 133 1.90 10.53 8.46
N THR A 134 2.64 10.01 7.49
CA THR A 134 2.34 8.69 6.88
C THR A 134 2.36 7.59 7.94
N VAL A 135 3.41 7.54 8.78
CA VAL A 135 3.52 6.52 9.85
C VAL A 135 2.36 6.65 10.85
N ALA A 136 2.04 7.87 11.28
CA ALA A 136 0.92 8.11 12.20
C ALA A 136 -0.43 7.69 11.57
N ALA A 137 -0.66 8.00 10.30
CA ALA A 137 -1.85 7.61 9.57
C ALA A 137 -2.00 6.08 9.48
N PHE A 138 -0.96 5.38 9.05
CA PHE A 138 -1.00 3.92 8.95
C PHE A 138 -1.12 3.23 10.31
N LYS A 139 -0.55 3.81 11.37
CA LYS A 139 -0.77 3.34 12.73
C LYS A 139 -2.25 3.38 13.11
N ALA A 140 -2.89 4.52 12.96
CA ALA A 140 -4.31 4.70 13.24
C ALA A 140 -5.20 3.74 12.40
N LEU A 141 -4.85 3.53 11.12
CA LEU A 141 -5.54 2.55 10.26
C LEU A 141 -5.35 1.12 10.76
N CYS A 142 -4.14 0.73 11.14
CA CYS A 142 -3.85 -0.61 11.67
C CYS A 142 -4.52 -0.85 13.02
N ASP A 143 -4.65 0.18 13.85
CA ASP A 143 -5.33 0.13 15.15
C ASP A 143 -6.86 0.14 15.01
N GLY A 144 -7.38 0.47 13.82
CA GLY A 144 -8.82 0.43 13.52
C GLY A 144 -9.59 1.66 13.89
N GLU A 145 -8.93 2.79 14.14
CA GLU A 145 -9.58 4.05 14.52
C GLU A 145 -10.59 4.52 13.47
N TYR A 146 -10.34 4.19 12.21
CA TYR A 146 -11.15 4.57 11.06
C TYR A 146 -12.00 3.43 10.47
N ASP A 147 -12.15 2.30 11.18
CA ASP A 147 -12.94 1.15 10.70
C ASP A 147 -14.42 1.49 10.49
N HIS A 148 -14.92 2.55 11.13
CA HIS A 148 -16.30 3.03 11.00
C HIS A 148 -16.58 3.81 9.72
N LEU A 149 -15.53 4.27 8.99
CA LEU A 149 -15.69 5.05 7.77
C LEU A 149 -15.93 4.16 6.55
N PRO A 150 -16.65 4.66 5.54
CA PRO A 150 -16.89 3.93 4.31
C PRO A 150 -15.58 3.74 3.53
N GLU A 151 -15.40 2.59 2.92
CA GLU A 151 -14.19 2.22 2.17
C GLU A 151 -13.82 3.25 1.06
N GLN A 152 -14.83 3.87 0.45
CA GLN A 152 -14.62 4.85 -0.61
C GLN A 152 -13.93 6.14 -0.12
N ALA A 153 -14.05 6.49 1.15
CA ALA A 153 -13.42 7.69 1.71
C ALA A 153 -11.89 7.61 1.69
N PHE A 154 -11.34 6.39 1.66
CA PHE A 154 -9.89 6.14 1.66
C PHE A 154 -9.25 6.26 0.27
N PHE A 155 -10.07 6.41 -0.77
CA PHE A 155 -9.56 6.42 -2.13
C PHE A 155 -9.00 7.80 -2.51
N MET A 156 -7.78 7.82 -3.08
CA MET A 156 -7.08 9.02 -3.55
C MET A 156 -6.92 10.09 -2.46
N CYS A 157 -6.59 9.66 -1.26
CA CYS A 157 -6.22 10.52 -0.15
C CYS A 157 -4.73 10.84 -0.17
N GLY A 158 -4.36 12.06 0.25
CA GLY A 158 -2.99 12.38 0.58
C GLY A 158 -2.68 11.92 2.01
N GLY A 159 -3.39 12.46 2.99
CA GLY A 159 -3.25 12.15 4.42
C GLY A 159 -4.60 11.99 5.11
N ILE A 160 -4.58 11.95 6.45
CA ILE A 160 -5.79 11.79 7.27
C ILE A 160 -6.78 12.95 7.08
N GLU A 161 -6.31 14.17 6.88
CA GLU A 161 -7.18 15.32 6.63
C GLU A 161 -8.04 15.15 5.36
N ASP A 162 -7.46 14.54 4.32
CA ASP A 162 -8.20 14.24 3.10
C ASP A 162 -9.22 13.12 3.33
N LEU A 163 -8.86 12.10 4.13
CA LEU A 163 -9.76 11.03 4.52
C LEU A 163 -11.00 11.58 5.26
N GLU A 164 -10.79 12.42 6.27
CA GLU A 164 -11.87 13.04 7.04
C GLU A 164 -12.76 13.92 6.16
N ARG A 165 -12.15 14.69 5.26
CA ARG A 165 -12.88 15.51 4.28
C ARG A 165 -13.71 14.67 3.30
N ASN A 166 -13.18 13.55 2.85
CA ASN A 166 -13.88 12.64 1.95
C ASN A 166 -15.02 11.90 2.65
N ALA A 167 -14.85 11.57 3.92
CA ALA A 167 -15.89 10.94 4.73
C ALA A 167 -17.07 11.89 5.06
N ALA A 168 -16.83 13.21 5.02
CA ALA A 168 -17.85 14.22 5.27
C ALA A 168 -18.69 14.60 4.02
N LYS A 169 -18.35 14.08 2.84
CA LYS A 169 -19.09 14.28 1.58
C LYS A 169 -20.19 13.25 1.40
#